data_6792e5eb7f55f9778cc36ed9eff7b4f3
#
_entry.id   6792e5eb7f55f9778cc36ed9eff7b4f3
#
_cell.length_a   1.000
_cell.length_b   1.000
_cell.length_c   1.000
_cell.angle_alpha   90.00
_cell.angle_beta   90.00
_cell.angle_gamma   90.00
#
_symmetry.space_group_name_H-M   'P 1'
#
loop_
_entity.id
_entity.type
_entity.pdbx_description
1 polymer ?
#
loop_
_entity_poly.entity_id
_entity_poly.type
_entity_poly.pdbx_seq_one_letter_code
_entity_poly.pdbx_strand_id
1 'polypeptide(L)'
;GRLFFRLTPYRRAISAANLAIAFPELDTAARQKLLTAHAESVGRGIIETGMAWFLSEKRLLALSRFEADPAALALLRDPHTPVVLVGSHSTLMELGVRLLGLYVEAGGMYRPLNDPFFHHWIRHHRARAATELIHYKDMRHTLRFLHAGGNLWYALDQDMGPRVSVFAPFFGLDAASVNILPKL
;
A
#
# COMPACT_ATOMS: atom_id res chain seq x y z
N GLY A 1 -8.81 17.04 -4.01
CA GLY A 1 -9.71 15.92 -4.08
C GLY A 1 -10.95 16.17 -4.93
N ARG A 2 -11.84 17.07 -4.51
CA ARG A 2 -13.09 17.37 -5.26
C ARG A 2 -12.82 17.84 -6.69
N LEU A 3 -11.83 18.71 -6.89
CA LEU A 3 -11.39 19.16 -8.21
C LEU A 3 -10.86 17.99 -9.04
N PHE A 4 -10.05 17.12 -8.44
CA PHE A 4 -9.55 15.92 -9.12
C PHE A 4 -10.70 15.05 -9.67
N PHE A 5 -11.75 14.79 -8.89
CA PHE A 5 -12.91 14.02 -9.33
C PHE A 5 -13.77 14.73 -10.37
N ARG A 6 -13.76 16.08 -10.43
CA ARG A 6 -14.38 16.83 -11.53
C ARG A 6 -13.61 16.67 -12.84
N LEU A 7 -12.28 16.64 -12.77
CA LEU A 7 -11.40 16.50 -13.93
C LEU A 7 -11.25 15.03 -14.39
N THR A 8 -11.61 14.06 -13.53
CA THR A 8 -11.52 12.63 -13.81
C THR A 8 -12.87 11.93 -13.63
N PRO A 9 -13.88 12.19 -14.47
CA PRO A 9 -15.24 11.67 -14.30
C PRO A 9 -15.28 10.13 -14.31
N TYR A 10 -14.43 9.48 -15.09
CA TYR A 10 -14.29 8.04 -15.12
C TYR A 10 -13.88 7.47 -13.74
N ARG A 11 -12.88 8.05 -13.08
CA ARG A 11 -12.46 7.63 -11.75
C ARG A 11 -13.55 7.83 -10.70
N ARG A 12 -14.27 8.95 -10.80
CA ARG A 12 -15.43 9.22 -9.95
C ARG A 12 -16.53 8.17 -10.12
N ALA A 13 -16.84 7.79 -11.37
CA ALA A 13 -17.85 6.77 -11.65
C ALA A 13 -17.49 5.40 -11.08
N ILE A 14 -16.22 4.97 -11.21
CA ILE A 14 -15.73 3.73 -10.59
C ILE A 14 -15.89 3.79 -9.06
N SER A 15 -15.45 4.89 -8.41
CA SER A 15 -15.61 5.04 -6.97
C SER A 15 -17.08 5.00 -6.53
N ALA A 16 -17.97 5.63 -7.28
CA ALA A 16 -19.40 5.61 -6.98
C ALA A 16 -20.00 4.21 -7.12
N ALA A 17 -19.61 3.46 -8.15
CA ALA A 17 -20.03 2.07 -8.35
C ALA A 17 -19.54 1.16 -7.22
N ASN A 18 -18.27 1.26 -6.85
CA ASN A 18 -17.69 0.49 -5.75
C ASN A 18 -18.40 0.78 -4.41
N LEU A 19 -18.72 2.05 -4.13
CA LEU A 19 -19.46 2.41 -2.92
C LEU A 19 -20.89 1.87 -2.94
N ALA A 20 -21.57 1.84 -4.10
CA ALA A 20 -22.89 1.27 -4.21
C ALA A 20 -22.89 -0.26 -3.99
N ILE A 21 -21.83 -0.93 -4.40
CA ILE A 21 -21.64 -2.37 -4.20
C ILE A 21 -21.28 -2.68 -2.73
N ALA A 22 -20.35 -1.92 -2.14
CA ALA A 22 -19.85 -2.15 -0.79
C ALA A 22 -20.86 -1.74 0.31
N PHE A 23 -21.75 -0.79 0.02
CA PHE A 23 -22.74 -0.25 0.96
C PHE A 23 -24.12 -0.18 0.32
N PRO A 24 -24.73 -1.34 0.00
CA PRO A 24 -26.03 -1.39 -0.65
C PRO A 24 -27.16 -0.82 0.23
N GLU A 25 -26.98 -0.87 1.56
CA GLU A 25 -27.94 -0.38 2.56
C GLU A 25 -28.01 1.15 2.65
N LEU A 26 -26.99 1.86 2.17
CA LEU A 26 -26.98 3.32 2.23
C LEU A 26 -27.89 3.93 1.15
N ASP A 27 -28.59 4.99 1.49
CA ASP A 27 -29.33 5.78 0.52
C ASP A 27 -28.41 6.61 -0.39
N THR A 28 -28.99 7.23 -1.40
CA THR A 28 -28.24 8.02 -2.40
C THR A 28 -27.51 9.20 -1.75
N ALA A 29 -28.10 9.86 -0.75
CA ALA A 29 -27.50 11.02 -0.10
C ALA A 29 -26.29 10.62 0.76
N ALA A 30 -26.39 9.52 1.51
CA ALA A 30 -25.31 8.96 2.32
C ALA A 30 -24.15 8.49 1.44
N ARG A 31 -24.44 7.76 0.34
CA ARG A 31 -23.41 7.37 -0.65
C ARG A 31 -22.72 8.57 -1.30
N GLN A 32 -23.45 9.64 -1.63
CA GLN A 32 -22.86 10.87 -2.18
C GLN A 32 -21.95 11.58 -1.17
N LYS A 33 -22.32 11.60 0.11
CA LYS A 33 -21.48 12.13 1.20
C LYS A 33 -20.18 11.32 1.32
N LEU A 34 -20.28 9.98 1.28
CA LEU A 34 -19.14 9.09 1.35
C LEU A 34 -18.22 9.24 0.13
N LEU A 35 -18.78 9.37 -1.08
CA LEU A 35 -18.02 9.65 -2.30
C LEU A 35 -17.26 10.98 -2.21
N THR A 36 -17.87 11.99 -1.60
CA THR A 36 -17.21 13.28 -1.38
C THR A 36 -16.05 13.16 -0.40
N ALA A 37 -16.23 12.47 0.72
CA ALA A 37 -15.18 12.19 1.69
C ALA A 37 -14.03 11.37 1.08
N HIS A 38 -14.34 10.38 0.24
CA HIS A 38 -13.35 9.62 -0.51
C HIS A 38 -12.56 10.51 -1.47
N ALA A 39 -13.23 11.39 -2.21
CA ALA A 39 -12.54 12.35 -3.09
C ALA A 39 -11.56 13.24 -2.30
N GLU A 40 -11.95 13.71 -1.11
CA GLU A 40 -11.09 14.51 -0.23
C GLU A 40 -9.88 13.71 0.25
N SER A 41 -10.09 12.43 0.62
CA SER A 41 -9.01 11.51 1.00
C SER A 41 -8.01 11.32 -0.15
N VAL A 42 -8.48 11.08 -1.38
CA VAL A 42 -7.61 11.00 -2.56
C VAL A 42 -6.78 12.27 -2.74
N GLY A 43 -7.39 13.44 -2.54
CA GLY A 43 -6.67 14.71 -2.62
C GLY A 43 -5.60 14.87 -1.54
N ARG A 44 -5.87 14.45 -0.32
CA ARG A 44 -4.85 14.40 0.75
C ARG A 44 -3.73 13.44 0.38
N GLY A 45 -4.05 12.24 -0.11
CA GLY A 45 -3.08 11.24 -0.53
C GLY A 45 -2.08 11.73 -1.58
N ILE A 46 -2.50 12.62 -2.49
CA ILE A 46 -1.59 13.27 -3.45
C ILE A 46 -0.56 14.15 -2.73
N ILE A 47 -1.00 14.95 -1.75
CA ILE A 47 -0.08 15.78 -0.96
C ILE A 47 0.83 14.93 -0.09
N GLU A 48 0.29 13.91 0.56
CA GLU A 48 1.02 12.95 1.40
C GLU A 48 2.07 12.18 0.60
N THR A 49 1.78 11.81 -0.65
CA THR A 49 2.77 11.26 -1.59
C THR A 49 3.91 12.26 -1.84
N GLY A 50 3.59 13.53 -2.06
CA GLY A 50 4.60 14.59 -2.17
C GLY A 50 5.44 14.73 -0.89
N MET A 51 4.82 14.64 0.29
CA MET A 51 5.55 14.65 1.56
C MET A 51 6.52 13.46 1.67
N ALA A 52 6.08 12.25 1.31
CA ALA A 52 6.92 11.05 1.32
C ALA A 52 8.16 11.19 0.44
N TRP A 53 8.01 11.83 -0.72
CA TRP A 53 9.08 11.93 -1.72
C TRP A 53 10.03 13.11 -1.49
N PHE A 54 9.54 14.23 -1.00
CA PHE A 54 10.30 15.50 -0.97
C PHE A 54 10.70 15.97 0.42
N LEU A 55 10.04 15.52 1.49
CA LEU A 55 10.46 15.90 2.83
C LEU A 55 11.72 15.15 3.28
N SER A 56 12.55 15.85 4.08
CA SER A 56 13.68 15.22 4.75
C SER A 56 13.20 14.27 5.86
N GLU A 57 14.02 13.28 6.20
CA GLU A 57 13.76 12.34 7.30
C GLU A 57 13.51 13.06 8.63
N LYS A 58 14.34 14.05 8.94
CA LYS A 58 14.16 14.89 10.13
C LYS A 58 12.76 15.51 10.19
N ARG A 59 12.25 16.00 9.06
CA ARG A 59 10.92 16.59 8.99
C ARG A 59 9.80 15.55 9.13
N LEU A 60 9.97 14.41 8.47
CA LEU A 60 9.02 13.29 8.57
C LEU A 60 8.94 12.76 10.01
N LEU A 61 10.07 12.55 10.67
CA LEU A 61 10.12 12.14 12.09
C LEU A 61 9.44 13.15 13.01
N ALA A 62 9.64 14.47 12.77
CA ALA A 62 9.00 15.51 13.56
C ALA A 62 7.47 15.59 13.36
N LEU A 63 6.94 15.07 12.25
CA LEU A 63 5.51 15.08 11.91
C LEU A 63 4.82 13.74 12.19
N SER A 64 5.55 12.73 12.62
CA SER A 64 5.04 11.36 12.82
C SER A 64 5.32 10.86 14.21
N ARG A 65 4.50 9.90 14.64
CA ARG A 65 4.72 9.12 15.84
C ARG A 65 4.56 7.64 15.48
N PHE A 66 5.53 6.83 15.87
CA PHE A 66 5.49 5.39 15.66
C PHE A 66 5.02 4.71 16.95
N GLU A 67 3.93 3.98 16.85
CA GLU A 67 3.40 3.16 17.93
C GLU A 67 3.32 1.72 17.41
N ALA A 68 3.92 0.81 18.14
CA ALA A 68 3.90 -0.61 17.82
C ALA A 68 3.78 -1.44 19.10
N ASP A 69 3.18 -2.60 18.97
CA ASP A 69 3.22 -3.61 20.03
C ASP A 69 4.69 -4.00 20.29
N PRO A 70 5.14 -4.02 21.57
CA PRO A 70 6.53 -4.34 21.90
C PRO A 70 6.99 -5.72 21.41
N ALA A 71 6.09 -6.73 21.42
CA ALA A 71 6.41 -8.07 20.94
C ALA A 71 6.56 -8.09 19.41
N ALA A 72 5.67 -7.40 18.68
CA ALA A 72 5.80 -7.24 17.24
C ALA A 72 7.09 -6.50 16.86
N LEU A 73 7.45 -5.46 17.61
CA LEU A 73 8.69 -4.71 17.37
C LEU A 73 9.94 -5.55 17.65
N ALA A 74 9.91 -6.42 18.66
CA ALA A 74 10.98 -7.36 18.96
C ALA A 74 11.20 -8.34 17.79
N LEU A 75 10.10 -8.90 17.22
CA LEU A 75 10.17 -9.77 16.04
C LEU A 75 10.78 -9.05 14.83
N LEU A 76 10.36 -7.82 14.55
CA LEU A 76 10.88 -7.02 13.44
C LEU A 76 12.38 -6.68 13.56
N ARG A 77 12.94 -6.74 14.75
CA ARG A 77 14.35 -6.46 15.03
C ARG A 77 15.21 -7.71 15.17
N ASP A 78 14.57 -8.88 15.20
CA ASP A 78 15.29 -10.16 15.27
C ASP A 78 15.78 -10.57 13.88
N PRO A 79 17.10 -10.60 13.61
CA PRO A 79 17.63 -10.97 12.31
C PRO A 79 17.46 -12.45 11.97
N HIS A 80 17.05 -13.27 12.94
CA HIS A 80 16.83 -14.70 12.75
C HIS A 80 15.36 -15.04 12.48
N THR A 81 14.45 -14.10 12.64
CA THR A 81 13.01 -14.29 12.47
C THR A 81 12.47 -13.32 11.41
N PRO A 82 12.56 -13.66 10.11
CA PRO A 82 12.05 -12.81 9.06
C PRO A 82 10.52 -12.64 9.19
N VAL A 83 10.03 -11.42 9.00
CA VAL A 83 8.62 -11.07 9.13
C VAL A 83 8.04 -10.60 7.81
N VAL A 84 6.86 -11.10 7.45
CA VAL A 84 6.08 -10.55 6.35
C VAL A 84 5.08 -9.54 6.92
N LEU A 85 5.32 -8.26 6.65
CA LEU A 85 4.44 -7.15 7.01
C LEU A 85 3.33 -7.06 5.96
N VAL A 86 2.12 -7.48 6.33
CA VAL A 86 0.96 -7.43 5.44
C VAL A 86 0.33 -6.05 5.49
N GLY A 87 0.27 -5.39 4.35
CA GLY A 87 -0.36 -4.09 4.17
C GLY A 87 -1.52 -4.13 3.18
N SER A 88 -2.12 -2.97 2.97
CA SER A 88 -3.16 -2.73 1.97
C SER A 88 -2.87 -1.47 1.16
N HIS A 89 -3.43 -1.40 -0.06
CA HIS A 89 -3.37 -0.20 -0.87
C HIS A 89 -4.37 0.84 -0.34
N SER A 90 -3.86 1.93 0.17
CA SER A 90 -4.64 3.08 0.62
C SER A 90 -4.12 4.36 -0.01
N THR A 91 -4.85 5.45 0.14
CA THR A 91 -4.37 6.78 -0.30
C THR A 91 -3.12 7.23 0.45
N LEU A 92 -2.84 6.64 1.61
CA LEU A 92 -1.69 6.95 2.47
C LEU A 92 -0.48 6.03 2.23
N MET A 93 -0.57 5.05 1.33
CA MET A 93 0.43 3.98 1.18
C MET A 93 1.86 4.51 1.01
N GLU A 94 2.09 5.48 0.11
CA GLU A 94 3.44 6.00 -0.15
C GLU A 94 4.06 6.66 1.11
N LEU A 95 3.27 7.46 1.83
CA LEU A 95 3.73 8.08 3.07
C LEU A 95 3.88 7.05 4.18
N GLY A 96 2.93 6.12 4.31
CA GLY A 96 2.97 5.06 5.32
C GLY A 96 4.20 4.17 5.19
N VAL A 97 4.52 3.70 3.98
CA VAL A 97 5.72 2.90 3.71
C VAL A 97 6.99 3.72 3.95
N ARG A 98 7.00 5.01 3.54
CA ARG A 98 8.16 5.90 3.80
C ARG A 98 8.39 6.11 5.29
N LEU A 99 7.33 6.30 6.08
CA LEU A 99 7.42 6.45 7.53
C LEU A 99 7.84 5.13 8.19
N LEU A 100 7.27 4.00 7.78
CA LEU A 100 7.67 2.68 8.28
C LEU A 100 9.17 2.46 8.10
N GLY A 101 9.72 2.75 6.92
CA GLY A 101 11.15 2.61 6.64
C GLY A 101 12.08 3.53 7.44
N LEU A 102 11.54 4.49 8.23
CA LEU A 102 12.35 5.27 9.19
C LEU A 102 12.51 4.56 10.54
N TYR A 103 11.71 3.55 10.81
CA TYR A 103 11.66 2.86 12.11
C TYR A 103 11.97 1.36 12.00
N VAL A 104 11.72 0.76 10.83
CA VAL A 104 11.85 -0.68 10.58
C VAL A 104 12.55 -0.91 9.25
N GLU A 105 13.57 -1.75 9.25
CA GLU A 105 14.21 -2.21 8.04
C GLU A 105 13.34 -3.28 7.36
N ALA A 106 12.86 -2.98 6.16
CA ALA A 106 12.06 -3.91 5.37
C ALA A 106 12.29 -3.73 3.88
N GLY A 107 12.32 -4.81 3.15
CA GLY A 107 12.21 -4.81 1.69
C GLY A 107 10.75 -4.65 1.25
N GLY A 108 10.55 -4.30 0.00
CA GLY A 108 9.20 -4.17 -0.57
C GLY A 108 9.10 -4.81 -1.95
N MET A 109 8.02 -5.51 -2.21
CA MET A 109 7.75 -5.98 -3.56
C MET A 109 7.17 -4.84 -4.41
N TYR A 110 7.61 -4.77 -5.67
CA TYR A 110 7.12 -3.74 -6.58
C TYR A 110 6.85 -4.28 -7.99
N ARG A 111 5.90 -3.67 -8.65
CA ARG A 111 5.63 -3.88 -10.07
C ARG A 111 6.20 -2.70 -10.87
N PRO A 112 7.06 -2.94 -11.88
CA PRO A 112 7.53 -1.89 -12.77
C PRO A 112 6.37 -1.21 -13.50
N LEU A 113 6.49 0.09 -13.68
CA LEU A 113 5.58 0.84 -14.54
C LEU A 113 5.99 0.71 -16.00
N ASN A 114 5.03 0.81 -16.91
CA ASN A 114 5.29 0.73 -18.35
C ASN A 114 6.07 1.96 -18.87
N ASP A 115 5.85 3.13 -18.28
CA ASP A 115 6.58 4.34 -18.62
C ASP A 115 7.94 4.36 -17.93
N PRO A 116 9.08 4.43 -18.66
CA PRO A 116 10.42 4.35 -18.08
C PRO A 116 10.76 5.53 -17.16
N PHE A 117 10.28 6.75 -17.47
CA PHE A 117 10.53 7.93 -16.64
C PHE A 117 9.82 7.80 -15.29
N PHE A 118 8.51 7.53 -15.28
CA PHE A 118 7.76 7.34 -14.04
C PHE A 118 8.23 6.11 -13.27
N HIS A 119 8.64 5.03 -13.96
CA HIS A 119 9.25 3.87 -13.32
C HIS A 119 10.51 4.25 -12.55
N HIS A 120 11.48 4.93 -13.21
CA HIS A 120 12.71 5.37 -12.58
C HIS A 120 12.43 6.31 -11.40
N TRP A 121 11.55 7.28 -11.61
CA TRP A 121 11.18 8.28 -10.62
C TRP A 121 10.59 7.64 -9.33
N ILE A 122 9.57 6.81 -9.47
CA ILE A 122 8.92 6.16 -8.32
C ILE A 122 9.87 5.18 -7.64
N ARG A 123 10.64 4.41 -8.40
CA ARG A 123 11.64 3.49 -7.86
C ARG A 123 12.69 4.23 -7.03
N HIS A 124 13.18 5.38 -7.52
CA HIS A 124 14.13 6.21 -6.77
C HIS A 124 13.58 6.64 -5.41
N HIS A 125 12.33 7.11 -5.36
CA HIS A 125 11.73 7.55 -4.12
C HIS A 125 11.42 6.38 -3.16
N ARG A 126 10.93 5.26 -3.67
CA ARG A 126 10.65 4.06 -2.86
C ARG A 126 11.92 3.40 -2.31
N ALA A 127 13.03 3.45 -3.03
CA ALA A 127 14.33 2.96 -2.55
C ALA A 127 14.85 3.68 -1.30
N ARG A 128 14.29 4.86 -0.96
CA ARG A 128 14.59 5.56 0.30
C ARG A 128 13.79 5.03 1.49
N ALA A 129 12.78 4.21 1.23
CA ALA A 129 11.88 3.65 2.25
C ALA A 129 12.14 2.17 2.53
N ALA A 130 12.72 1.46 1.58
CA ALA A 130 12.92 0.03 1.63
C ALA A 130 14.41 -0.30 1.56
N THR A 131 14.84 -1.29 2.32
CA THR A 131 16.21 -1.84 2.25
C THR A 131 16.48 -2.48 0.89
N GLU A 132 15.43 -3.06 0.29
CA GLU A 132 15.48 -3.65 -1.04
C GLU A 132 14.12 -3.53 -1.74
N LEU A 133 14.15 -3.29 -3.07
CA LEU A 133 12.97 -3.33 -3.93
C LEU A 133 13.03 -4.58 -4.81
N ILE A 134 12.19 -5.57 -4.49
CA ILE A 134 12.17 -6.87 -5.15
C ILE A 134 11.08 -6.87 -6.23
N HIS A 135 11.44 -7.31 -7.44
CA HIS A 135 10.47 -7.42 -8.52
C HIS A 135 9.37 -8.45 -8.19
N TYR A 136 8.10 -8.10 -8.34
CA TYR A 136 6.94 -8.91 -7.91
C TYR A 136 6.88 -10.33 -8.49
N LYS A 137 7.57 -10.62 -9.60
CA LYS A 137 7.69 -11.97 -10.20
C LYS A 137 8.92 -12.74 -9.73
N ASP A 138 9.85 -12.12 -9.02
CA ASP A 138 11.09 -12.78 -8.60
C ASP A 138 10.95 -13.44 -7.22
N MET A 139 10.22 -14.53 -7.22
CA MET A 139 10.00 -15.34 -6.00
C MET A 139 11.28 -15.93 -5.44
N ARG A 140 12.27 -16.27 -6.30
CA ARG A 140 13.55 -16.79 -5.83
C ARG A 140 14.32 -15.74 -5.03
N HIS A 141 14.31 -14.51 -5.50
CA HIS A 141 14.91 -13.39 -4.80
C HIS A 141 14.16 -13.11 -3.48
N THR A 142 12.83 -13.09 -3.51
CA THR A 142 12.00 -12.91 -2.32
C THR A 142 12.33 -13.94 -1.22
N LEU A 143 12.39 -15.21 -1.59
CA LEU A 143 12.74 -16.27 -0.63
C LEU A 143 14.16 -16.12 -0.10
N ARG A 144 15.15 -15.82 -0.95
CA ARG A 144 16.53 -15.58 -0.49
C ARG A 144 16.61 -14.40 0.48
N PHE A 145 15.88 -13.32 0.19
CA PHE A 145 15.83 -12.13 1.05
C PHE A 145 15.26 -12.47 2.44
N LEU A 146 14.13 -13.21 2.49
CA LEU A 146 13.55 -13.70 3.74
C LEU A 146 14.50 -14.65 4.48
N HIS A 147 15.09 -15.65 3.80
CA HIS A 147 16.04 -16.57 4.43
C HIS A 147 17.30 -15.89 4.95
N ALA A 148 17.66 -14.72 4.42
CA ALA A 148 18.75 -13.90 4.94
C ALA A 148 18.33 -13.02 6.16
N GLY A 149 17.12 -13.19 6.69
CA GLY A 149 16.60 -12.44 7.83
C GLY A 149 15.92 -11.11 7.46
N GLY A 150 15.69 -10.85 6.18
CA GLY A 150 15.02 -9.61 5.72
C GLY A 150 13.53 -9.61 6.03
N ASN A 151 13.01 -8.50 6.55
CA ASN A 151 11.57 -8.29 6.66
C ASN A 151 10.99 -7.82 5.32
N LEU A 152 9.83 -8.33 4.93
CA LEU A 152 9.20 -8.02 3.66
C LEU A 152 7.85 -7.32 3.85
N TRP A 153 7.68 -6.10 3.29
CA TRP A 153 6.37 -5.48 3.18
C TRP A 153 5.65 -5.95 1.92
N TYR A 154 4.42 -6.42 2.06
CA TYR A 154 3.60 -6.93 0.96
C TYR A 154 2.12 -6.54 1.10
N ALA A 155 1.52 -6.01 0.04
CA ALA A 155 0.08 -5.73 -0.04
C ALA A 155 -0.64 -6.83 -0.82
N LEU A 156 -1.67 -7.43 -0.21
CA LEU A 156 -2.38 -8.60 -0.74
C LEU A 156 -3.70 -8.25 -1.46
N ASP A 157 -4.16 -7.02 -1.38
CA ASP A 157 -5.50 -6.53 -1.71
C ASP A 157 -5.69 -6.13 -3.18
N GLN A 158 -4.97 -6.77 -4.08
CA GLN A 158 -5.15 -6.56 -5.53
C GLN A 158 -5.54 -7.86 -6.22
N ASP A 159 -6.42 -7.76 -7.21
CA ASP A 159 -6.72 -8.85 -8.12
C ASP A 159 -5.56 -9.03 -9.11
N MET A 160 -4.82 -10.12 -8.95
CA MET A 160 -3.73 -10.52 -9.85
C MET A 160 -4.13 -11.67 -10.78
N GLY A 161 -5.43 -11.95 -10.85
CA GLY A 161 -6.03 -12.99 -11.65
C GLY A 161 -6.20 -14.34 -10.92
N PRO A 162 -7.03 -15.24 -11.48
CA PRO A 162 -7.52 -16.43 -10.77
C PRO A 162 -6.43 -17.47 -10.41
N ARG A 163 -5.26 -17.43 -11.08
CA ARG A 163 -4.18 -18.39 -10.82
C ARG A 163 -3.39 -18.13 -9.54
N VAL A 164 -3.47 -16.90 -9.01
CA VAL A 164 -2.67 -16.45 -7.87
C VAL A 164 -3.52 -15.78 -6.80
N SER A 165 -4.84 -15.80 -6.94
CA SER A 165 -5.77 -15.20 -6.01
C SER A 165 -6.63 -16.24 -5.33
N VAL A 166 -7.03 -15.94 -4.10
CA VAL A 166 -8.14 -16.59 -3.38
C VAL A 166 -9.22 -15.52 -3.18
N PHE A 167 -10.46 -15.97 -3.04
CA PHE A 167 -11.56 -15.10 -2.71
C PHE A 167 -11.77 -15.07 -1.19
N ALA A 168 -11.84 -13.88 -0.63
CA ALA A 168 -12.09 -13.63 0.78
C ALA A 168 -13.20 -12.59 0.95
N PRO A 169 -14.04 -12.69 1.99
CA PRO A 169 -15.10 -11.73 2.24
C PRO A 169 -14.52 -10.32 2.51
N PHE A 170 -15.01 -9.35 1.74
CA PHE A 170 -14.70 -7.93 1.91
C PHE A 170 -15.96 -7.12 1.68
N PHE A 171 -16.45 -6.41 2.70
CA PHE A 171 -17.77 -5.75 2.69
C PHE A 171 -18.94 -6.70 2.30
N GLY A 172 -18.90 -7.95 2.78
CA GLY A 172 -19.94 -8.95 2.47
C GLY A 172 -19.89 -9.53 1.05
N LEU A 173 -18.85 -9.21 0.27
CA LEU A 173 -18.64 -9.69 -1.09
C LEU A 173 -17.32 -10.45 -1.16
N ASP A 174 -17.26 -11.44 -2.05
CA ASP A 174 -16.01 -12.16 -2.32
C ASP A 174 -15.07 -11.29 -3.14
N ALA A 175 -13.98 -10.84 -2.52
CA ALA A 175 -12.93 -10.05 -3.17
C ALA A 175 -11.68 -10.90 -3.42
N ALA A 176 -11.08 -10.72 -4.59
CA ALA A 176 -9.84 -11.39 -4.95
C ALA A 176 -8.67 -10.84 -4.12
N SER A 177 -7.97 -11.71 -3.43
CA SER A 177 -6.78 -11.40 -2.64
C SER A 177 -5.62 -12.30 -3.08
N VAL A 178 -4.39 -11.76 -3.10
CA VAL A 178 -3.22 -12.53 -3.56
C VAL A 178 -2.89 -13.65 -2.58
N ASN A 179 -2.83 -14.89 -3.07
CA ASN A 179 -2.50 -16.08 -2.29
C ASN A 179 -1.00 -16.39 -2.40
N ILE A 180 -0.17 -15.57 -1.80
CA ILE A 180 1.28 -15.75 -1.83
C ILE A 180 1.84 -16.20 -0.49
N LEU A 181 1.23 -15.80 0.63
CA LEU A 181 1.77 -16.05 1.97
C LEU A 181 2.11 -17.50 2.27
N PRO A 182 1.31 -18.51 1.86
CA PRO A 182 1.65 -19.92 2.07
C PRO A 182 2.89 -20.39 1.29
N LYS A 183 3.43 -19.56 0.39
CA LYS A 183 4.60 -19.86 -0.44
C LYS A 183 5.87 -19.13 0.02
N LEU A 184 5.73 -18.21 0.98
CA LEU A 184 6.82 -17.50 1.63
C LEU A 184 7.22 -18.14 2.95
#